data_115a6cb5c52eaf45d69283118f94f5f7
#
_entry.id   115a6cb5c52eaf45d69283118f94f5f7
#
_cell.length_a   1.000
_cell.length_b   1.000
_cell.length_c   1.000
_cell.angle_alpha   90.00
_cell.angle_beta   90.00
_cell.angle_gamma   90.00
#
_symmetry.space_group_name_H-M   'P 1'
#
loop_
_entity.id
_entity.type
_entity.pdbx_description
1 polymer ?
#
loop_
_entity_poly.entity_id
_entity_poly.type
_entity_poly.pdbx_seq_one_letter_code
_entity_poly.pdbx_strand_id
1 'polypeptide(L)'
;MQEPWKTIELIFDINAFSEVNQAPTRSRKEAFALRYCRTAKLMEINMTETRKKELLTKAYEIRRGALTAVYNAASGHPGGSLSIAEILSYLYFEEMRVDPKNPKWEDRDRIVLSKGHTAPALYAAMAHKGYFPVEELKTLRKSDSRLQGHPSMKYLDGVDMSTGSLGQGISAAVGMALGAKLSGKDFRVYAPLGDGEIQEGQVWEAAMFAGNKKLDNLVAIVDNNNLQIDGTVEEVNSPYPIKDKFEAFGWNVIEICGHCFDQIDAAFKLAKTTKGKPTAIIAKTVKGKGVSYMENQCSWHGSAPNAEQYEQAMAELNAALAELEA
;
A
#
# COMPACT_ATOMS: atom_id res chain seq x y z
N MET A 1 34.46 -16.97 25.17
CA MET A 1 33.26 -16.14 25.06
C MET A 1 32.78 -16.26 23.60
N GLN A 2 31.77 -17.09 23.38
CA GLN A 2 31.24 -17.40 22.04
C GLN A 2 30.17 -16.39 21.68
N GLU A 3 30.30 -15.82 20.50
CA GLU A 3 29.29 -14.88 19.93
C GLU A 3 28.00 -15.61 19.54
N PRO A 4 26.82 -15.06 19.83
CA PRO A 4 25.54 -15.63 19.41
C PRO A 4 24.97 -14.87 18.20
N TRP A 5 25.64 -14.94 17.05
CA TRP A 5 25.02 -14.51 15.78
C TRP A 5 24.89 -15.72 14.86
N LYS A 6 24.03 -16.68 15.23
CA LYS A 6 23.55 -17.66 14.27
C LYS A 6 22.53 -17.00 13.36
N THR A 7 22.94 -16.85 12.12
CA THR A 7 22.15 -16.55 10.93
C THR A 7 20.85 -17.34 10.97
N ILE A 8 19.71 -16.66 11.11
CA ILE A 8 18.41 -17.27 10.84
C ILE A 8 18.28 -17.32 9.32
N GLU A 9 18.75 -18.38 8.71
CA GLU A 9 18.34 -18.75 7.36
C GLU A 9 16.87 -19.14 7.43
N LEU A 10 15.99 -18.23 7.02
CA LEU A 10 14.60 -18.54 6.69
C LEU A 10 14.63 -19.46 5.46
N ILE A 11 14.56 -20.76 5.71
CA ILE A 11 14.40 -21.78 4.66
C ILE A 11 13.01 -21.57 4.05
N PHE A 12 12.93 -20.81 2.98
CA PHE A 12 11.78 -20.84 2.09
C PHE A 12 11.87 -22.10 1.24
N ASP A 13 10.99 -23.05 1.52
CA ASP A 13 10.89 -24.28 0.74
C ASP A 13 10.33 -23.97 -0.66
N ILE A 14 11.24 -23.83 -1.63
CA ILE A 14 10.95 -23.54 -3.04
C ILE A 14 10.14 -24.67 -3.68
N ASN A 15 10.21 -25.90 -3.18
CA ASN A 15 9.49 -27.06 -3.72
C ASN A 15 7.98 -27.02 -3.45
N ALA A 16 7.54 -26.17 -2.54
CA ALA A 16 6.14 -25.99 -2.21
C ALA A 16 5.34 -25.18 -3.26
N PHE A 17 6.01 -24.56 -4.22
CA PHE A 17 5.37 -23.79 -5.30
C PHE A 17 4.72 -24.66 -6.37
N SER A 18 5.24 -25.89 -6.60
CA SER A 18 4.74 -26.79 -7.65
C SER A 18 3.40 -27.46 -7.30
N GLU A 19 3.10 -27.67 -6.02
CA GLU A 19 1.87 -28.37 -5.60
C GLU A 19 0.63 -27.46 -5.55
N VAL A 20 0.82 -26.13 -5.42
CA VAL A 20 -0.28 -25.16 -5.36
C VAL A 20 -0.97 -24.97 -6.71
N ASN A 21 -0.27 -25.23 -7.81
CA ASN A 21 -0.82 -25.04 -9.16
C ASN A 21 -1.83 -26.11 -9.61
N GLN A 22 -1.98 -27.22 -8.87
CA GLN A 22 -2.90 -28.32 -9.23
C GLN A 22 -4.21 -28.37 -8.43
N ALA A 23 -4.42 -27.49 -7.46
CA ALA A 23 -5.64 -27.48 -6.63
C ALA A 23 -6.76 -26.61 -7.24
N PRO A 24 -8.06 -26.93 -7.01
CA PRO A 24 -9.18 -26.11 -7.49
C PRO A 24 -9.16 -24.71 -6.86
N THR A 25 -9.63 -23.71 -7.61
CA THR A 25 -9.44 -22.27 -7.35
C THR A 25 -9.85 -21.78 -5.95
N ARG A 26 -10.84 -22.40 -5.30
CA ARG A 26 -11.27 -22.05 -3.93
C ARG A 26 -10.29 -22.54 -2.88
N SER A 27 -9.71 -23.73 -3.05
CA SER A 27 -8.71 -24.29 -2.12
C SER A 27 -7.35 -23.62 -2.25
N ARG A 28 -7.02 -23.02 -3.40
CA ARG A 28 -5.77 -22.26 -3.60
C ARG A 28 -5.76 -20.96 -2.79
N LYS A 29 -6.89 -20.25 -2.72
CA LYS A 29 -7.03 -19.02 -1.92
C LYS A 29 -6.87 -19.29 -0.41
N GLU A 30 -7.48 -20.37 0.07
CA GLU A 30 -7.41 -20.80 1.48
C GLU A 30 -6.02 -21.37 1.84
N ALA A 31 -5.41 -22.17 0.96
CA ALA A 31 -4.07 -22.72 1.18
C ALA A 31 -2.98 -21.64 1.16
N PHE A 32 -3.12 -20.63 0.29
CA PHE A 32 -2.23 -19.47 0.24
C PHE A 32 -2.33 -18.64 1.51
N ALA A 33 -3.54 -18.31 1.95
CA ALA A 33 -3.79 -17.57 3.20
C ALA A 33 -3.29 -18.32 4.44
N LEU A 34 -3.56 -19.63 4.54
CA LEU A 34 -3.15 -20.48 5.67
C LEU A 34 -1.63 -20.69 5.75
N ARG A 35 -0.94 -20.75 4.63
CA ARG A 35 0.51 -20.96 4.58
C ARG A 35 1.29 -19.73 5.00
N TYR A 36 0.88 -18.55 4.57
CA TYR A 36 1.49 -17.28 4.99
C TYR A 36 1.11 -16.90 6.43
N CYS A 37 -0.08 -17.27 6.92
CA CYS A 37 -0.47 -17.08 8.31
C CYS A 37 0.35 -17.93 9.30
N ARG A 38 0.89 -19.09 8.85
CA ARG A 38 1.78 -19.93 9.70
C ARG A 38 3.16 -19.32 9.93
N THR A 39 3.69 -18.55 8.99
CA THR A 39 5.01 -17.88 9.15
C THR A 39 4.94 -16.69 10.12
N ALA A 40 3.80 -16.00 10.20
CA ALA A 40 3.59 -14.93 11.18
C ALA A 40 3.55 -15.45 12.64
N LYS A 41 3.17 -16.72 12.83
CA LYS A 41 3.11 -17.36 14.15
C LYS A 41 4.50 -17.67 14.77
N LEU A 42 5.57 -17.55 13.98
CA LEU A 42 6.97 -17.77 14.42
C LEU A 42 7.63 -16.49 14.97
N MET A 43 7.02 -15.33 14.76
CA MET A 43 7.39 -14.08 15.44
C MET A 43 6.34 -13.85 16.51
N GLU A 44 6.69 -13.75 17.79
CA GLU A 44 5.81 -13.44 18.93
C GLU A 44 5.20 -12.00 18.85
N ILE A 45 4.80 -11.57 17.67
CA ILE A 45 4.30 -10.23 17.37
C ILE A 45 2.85 -10.39 16.89
N ASN A 46 1.93 -10.63 17.81
CA ASN A 46 0.52 -10.71 17.48
C ASN A 46 -0.16 -9.38 17.82
N MET A 47 -0.64 -8.71 16.78
CA MET A 47 -1.63 -7.64 16.95
C MET A 47 -2.89 -8.25 17.60
N THR A 48 -3.50 -7.54 18.57
CA THR A 48 -4.74 -8.02 19.20
C THR A 48 -5.86 -8.09 18.18
N GLU A 49 -6.78 -9.03 18.33
CA GLU A 49 -7.95 -9.16 17.45
C GLU A 49 -8.78 -7.87 17.42
N THR A 50 -8.93 -7.20 18.58
CA THR A 50 -9.58 -5.89 18.66
C THR A 50 -8.90 -4.86 17.74
N ARG A 51 -7.56 -4.78 17.79
CA ARG A 51 -6.83 -3.83 16.96
C ARG A 51 -6.93 -4.17 15.48
N LYS A 52 -6.90 -5.45 15.12
CA LYS A 52 -7.13 -5.89 13.73
C LYS A 52 -8.51 -5.47 13.23
N LYS A 53 -9.55 -5.70 14.07
CA LYS A 53 -10.93 -5.30 13.78
C LYS A 53 -11.02 -3.78 13.54
N GLU A 54 -10.42 -2.96 14.40
CA GLU A 54 -10.37 -1.50 14.22
C GLU A 54 -9.71 -1.10 12.90
N LEU A 55 -8.55 -1.66 12.58
CA LEU A 55 -7.84 -1.34 11.35
C LEU A 55 -8.58 -1.83 10.10
N LEU A 56 -9.25 -2.98 10.19
CA LEU A 56 -10.06 -3.50 9.09
C LEU A 56 -11.30 -2.62 8.87
N THR A 57 -11.94 -2.14 9.94
CA THR A 57 -13.00 -1.13 9.86
C THR A 57 -12.51 0.11 9.11
N LYS A 58 -11.32 0.62 9.46
CA LYS A 58 -10.72 1.77 8.75
C LYS A 58 -10.44 1.46 7.28
N ALA A 59 -10.01 0.25 6.95
CA ALA A 59 -9.80 -0.13 5.55
C ALA A 59 -11.12 -0.13 4.75
N TYR A 60 -12.22 -0.59 5.33
CA TYR A 60 -13.54 -0.50 4.70
C TYR A 60 -14.05 0.95 4.59
N GLU A 61 -13.83 1.78 5.60
CA GLU A 61 -14.13 3.21 5.54
C GLU A 61 -13.35 3.90 4.40
N ILE A 62 -12.07 3.56 4.23
CA ILE A 62 -11.23 4.05 3.11
C ILE A 62 -11.80 3.60 1.76
N ARG A 63 -12.20 2.34 1.61
CA ARG A 63 -12.84 1.84 0.37
C ARG A 63 -14.12 2.59 0.03
N ARG A 64 -15.02 2.75 1.02
CA ARG A 64 -16.27 3.51 0.85
C ARG A 64 -16.00 4.96 0.45
N GLY A 65 -15.06 5.61 1.14
CA GLY A 65 -14.67 6.98 0.84
C GLY A 65 -14.09 7.14 -0.56
N ALA A 66 -13.21 6.22 -0.97
CA ALA A 66 -12.61 6.22 -2.31
C ALA A 66 -13.65 6.04 -3.41
N LEU A 67 -14.59 5.09 -3.24
CA LEU A 67 -15.70 4.88 -4.19
C LEU A 67 -16.64 6.08 -4.24
N THR A 68 -16.98 6.66 -3.08
CA THR A 68 -17.80 7.87 -3.02
C THR A 68 -17.14 9.02 -3.78
N ALA A 69 -15.84 9.21 -3.61
CA ALA A 69 -15.09 10.24 -4.32
C ALA A 69 -15.12 10.03 -5.84
N VAL A 70 -14.81 8.81 -6.30
CA VAL A 70 -14.76 8.45 -7.73
C VAL A 70 -16.15 8.56 -8.38
N TYR A 71 -17.19 8.07 -7.71
CA TYR A 71 -18.58 8.15 -8.19
C TYR A 71 -19.05 9.61 -8.38
N ASN A 72 -18.85 10.46 -7.36
CA ASN A 72 -19.28 11.86 -7.43
C ASN A 72 -18.47 12.70 -8.45
N ALA A 73 -17.25 12.27 -8.76
CA ALA A 73 -16.42 12.88 -9.80
C ALA A 73 -16.77 12.35 -11.21
N ALA A 74 -17.52 11.26 -11.32
CA ALA A 74 -17.71 10.47 -12.55
C ALA A 74 -16.37 10.15 -13.25
N SER A 75 -15.28 10.09 -12.49
CA SER A 75 -13.91 9.93 -12.98
C SER A 75 -12.97 9.53 -11.83
N GLY A 76 -12.01 8.69 -12.10
CA GLY A 76 -10.99 8.30 -11.11
C GLY A 76 -10.60 6.83 -11.22
N HIS A 77 -9.79 6.37 -10.25
CA HIS A 77 -9.16 5.06 -10.29
C HIS A 77 -9.59 4.20 -9.09
N PRO A 78 -10.74 3.51 -9.17
CA PRO A 78 -11.25 2.72 -8.04
C PRO A 78 -10.40 1.46 -7.79
N GLY A 79 -10.01 0.71 -8.82
CA GLY A 79 -9.38 -0.59 -8.67
C GLY A 79 -8.14 -0.59 -7.78
N GLY A 80 -7.16 0.28 -8.08
CA GLY A 80 -5.93 0.44 -7.30
C GLY A 80 -6.15 1.17 -5.97
N SER A 81 -7.23 1.94 -5.83
CA SER A 81 -7.62 2.57 -4.56
C SER A 81 -8.18 1.54 -3.57
N LEU A 82 -8.94 0.57 -4.06
CA LEU A 82 -9.52 -0.49 -3.23
C LEU A 82 -8.47 -1.53 -2.81
N SER A 83 -7.45 -1.81 -3.65
CA SER A 83 -6.41 -2.81 -3.35
C SER A 83 -5.53 -2.41 -2.16
N ILE A 84 -5.25 -1.11 -1.99
CA ILE A 84 -4.26 -0.62 -1.01
C ILE A 84 -4.87 -0.21 0.35
N ALA A 85 -6.17 -0.42 0.55
CA ALA A 85 -6.88 0.13 1.70
C ALA A 85 -6.33 -0.34 3.05
N GLU A 86 -5.96 -1.63 3.21
CA GLU A 86 -5.35 -2.14 4.45
C GLU A 86 -3.99 -1.51 4.73
N ILE A 87 -3.17 -1.34 3.70
CA ILE A 87 -1.85 -0.71 3.82
C ILE A 87 -2.01 0.76 4.26
N LEU A 88 -2.94 1.51 3.66
CA LEU A 88 -3.20 2.90 4.06
C LEU A 88 -3.82 2.98 5.45
N SER A 89 -4.72 2.05 5.79
CA SER A 89 -5.26 1.94 7.15
C SER A 89 -4.13 1.74 8.16
N TYR A 90 -3.25 0.77 7.93
CA TYR A 90 -2.13 0.52 8.82
C TYR A 90 -1.19 1.73 8.92
N LEU A 91 -0.81 2.34 7.79
CA LEU A 91 0.07 3.50 7.77
C LEU A 91 -0.50 4.68 8.57
N TYR A 92 -1.75 5.06 8.34
CA TYR A 92 -2.32 6.25 8.98
C TYR A 92 -2.78 6.02 10.42
N PHE A 93 -3.19 4.81 10.79
CA PHE A 93 -3.81 4.56 12.09
C PHE A 93 -2.92 3.77 13.07
N GLU A 94 -1.80 3.20 12.60
CA GLU A 94 -0.88 2.42 13.44
C GLU A 94 0.58 2.89 13.31
N GLU A 95 1.09 3.02 12.07
CA GLU A 95 2.52 3.09 11.79
C GLU A 95 3.12 4.50 11.88
N MET A 96 2.49 5.46 11.15
CA MET A 96 3.08 6.78 10.96
C MET A 96 2.84 7.73 12.13
N ARG A 97 3.89 8.45 12.50
CA ARG A 97 3.82 9.61 13.39
C ARG A 97 3.32 10.81 12.60
N VAL A 98 2.01 11.03 12.60
CA VAL A 98 1.36 12.17 11.94
C VAL A 98 0.29 12.79 12.84
N ASP A 99 0.15 14.11 12.74
CA ASP A 99 -0.89 14.86 13.45
C ASP A 99 -1.73 15.67 12.43
N PRO A 100 -3.02 15.33 12.24
CA PRO A 100 -3.89 16.07 11.34
C PRO A 100 -4.13 17.53 11.76
N LYS A 101 -3.96 17.86 13.05
CA LYS A 101 -4.06 19.23 13.56
C LYS A 101 -2.80 20.05 13.30
N ASN A 102 -1.67 19.39 13.07
CA ASN A 102 -0.39 20.00 12.70
C ASN A 102 0.19 19.30 11.44
N PRO A 103 -0.45 19.42 10.27
CA PRO A 103 -0.05 18.71 9.06
C PRO A 103 1.32 19.12 8.53
N LYS A 104 1.87 20.25 9.00
CA LYS A 104 3.20 20.77 8.64
C LYS A 104 4.28 20.45 9.68
N TRP A 105 3.97 19.64 10.70
CA TRP A 105 4.97 19.23 11.69
C TRP A 105 6.20 18.64 11.01
N GLU A 106 7.36 19.25 11.27
CA GLU A 106 8.59 18.93 10.54
C GLU A 106 9.12 17.52 10.81
N ASP A 107 8.93 17.00 12.03
CA ASP A 107 9.46 15.70 12.44
C ASP A 107 8.45 14.55 12.25
N ARG A 108 7.31 14.83 11.62
CA ARG A 108 6.34 13.78 11.24
C ARG A 108 6.93 12.86 10.20
N ASP A 109 6.44 11.62 10.15
CA ASP A 109 6.73 10.71 9.06
C ASP A 109 6.13 11.21 7.74
N ARG A 110 6.64 10.75 6.61
CA ARG A 110 6.23 11.16 5.26
C ARG A 110 5.65 9.99 4.49
N ILE A 111 4.61 10.27 3.70
CA ILE A 111 4.09 9.33 2.73
C ILE A 111 4.08 9.96 1.34
N VAL A 112 4.75 9.29 0.39
CA VAL A 112 4.73 9.67 -1.02
C VAL A 112 3.96 8.60 -1.78
N LEU A 113 2.68 8.83 -2.05
CA LEU A 113 1.87 7.92 -2.85
C LEU A 113 2.37 7.95 -4.30
N SER A 114 3.36 7.12 -4.63
CA SER A 114 4.02 7.12 -5.94
C SER A 114 3.03 6.77 -7.06
N LYS A 115 2.18 5.76 -6.85
CA LYS A 115 1.03 5.49 -7.73
C LYS A 115 -0.10 6.52 -7.51
N GLY A 116 0.19 7.77 -7.90
CA GLY A 116 -0.65 8.93 -7.58
C GLY A 116 -2.09 8.87 -8.08
N HIS A 117 -2.37 8.01 -9.07
CA HIS A 117 -3.73 7.78 -9.57
C HIS A 117 -4.65 7.19 -8.49
N THR A 118 -4.12 6.55 -7.44
CA THR A 118 -4.91 6.05 -6.31
C THR A 118 -5.15 7.11 -5.21
N ALA A 119 -5.07 8.39 -5.57
CA ALA A 119 -5.41 9.53 -4.71
C ALA A 119 -6.75 9.39 -3.97
N PRO A 120 -7.83 8.80 -4.55
CA PRO A 120 -9.09 8.63 -3.83
C PRO A 120 -8.93 7.87 -2.51
N ALA A 121 -8.09 6.82 -2.47
CA ALA A 121 -7.83 6.08 -1.24
C ALA A 121 -6.97 6.88 -0.24
N LEU A 122 -5.98 7.63 -0.72
CA LEU A 122 -5.18 8.52 0.12
C LEU A 122 -6.07 9.58 0.79
N TYR A 123 -6.93 10.24 0.01
CA TYR A 123 -7.84 11.25 0.54
C TYR A 123 -8.83 10.66 1.53
N ALA A 124 -9.36 9.48 1.27
CA ALA A 124 -10.23 8.79 2.21
C ALA A 124 -9.49 8.48 3.53
N ALA A 125 -8.27 7.97 3.47
CA ALA A 125 -7.44 7.72 4.66
C ALA A 125 -7.16 9.02 5.44
N MET A 126 -6.81 10.11 4.76
CA MET A 126 -6.59 11.42 5.37
C MET A 126 -7.86 12.00 6.00
N ALA A 127 -9.02 11.90 5.32
CA ALA A 127 -10.30 12.37 5.86
C ALA A 127 -10.67 11.61 7.14
N HIS A 128 -10.61 10.28 7.12
CA HIS A 128 -10.89 9.45 8.31
C HIS A 128 -9.84 9.61 9.42
N LYS A 129 -8.61 10.03 9.10
CA LYS A 129 -7.61 10.44 10.09
C LYS A 129 -7.90 11.81 10.70
N GLY A 130 -8.72 12.65 10.04
CA GLY A 130 -9.17 13.95 10.54
C GLY A 130 -8.45 15.17 9.94
N TYR A 131 -7.80 15.01 8.77
CA TYR A 131 -7.20 16.16 8.06
C TYR A 131 -8.26 17.11 7.46
N PHE A 132 -9.42 16.58 7.11
CA PHE A 132 -10.56 17.33 6.58
C PHE A 132 -11.85 16.50 6.72
N PRO A 133 -13.04 17.13 6.59
CA PRO A 133 -14.33 16.44 6.70
C PRO A 133 -14.50 15.35 5.63
N VAL A 134 -15.05 14.20 6.00
CA VAL A 134 -15.27 13.05 5.09
C VAL A 134 -16.18 13.43 3.92
N GLU A 135 -17.14 14.32 4.15
CA GLU A 135 -18.08 14.81 3.14
C GLU A 135 -17.39 15.51 1.97
N GLU A 136 -16.20 16.07 2.20
CA GLU A 136 -15.40 16.74 1.17
C GLU A 136 -14.92 15.76 0.08
N LEU A 137 -14.86 14.46 0.36
CA LEU A 137 -14.52 13.44 -0.64
C LEU A 137 -15.41 13.50 -1.90
N LYS A 138 -16.66 13.98 -1.75
CA LYS A 138 -17.60 14.20 -2.87
C LYS A 138 -17.17 15.32 -3.83
N THR A 139 -16.15 16.08 -3.47
CA THR A 139 -15.64 17.19 -4.31
C THR A 139 -14.44 16.81 -5.17
N LEU A 140 -14.02 15.53 -5.15
CA LEU A 140 -12.89 15.05 -5.96
C LEU A 140 -12.97 15.58 -7.40
N ARG A 141 -11.86 16.13 -7.92
CA ARG A 141 -11.71 16.63 -9.30
C ARG A 141 -12.62 17.82 -9.68
N LYS A 142 -13.40 18.39 -8.76
CA LYS A 142 -14.14 19.62 -9.06
C LYS A 142 -13.18 20.81 -9.10
N SER A 143 -13.53 21.85 -9.90
CA SER A 143 -12.61 22.95 -10.23
C SER A 143 -12.14 23.75 -9.02
N ASP A 144 -12.96 23.87 -7.99
CA ASP A 144 -12.72 24.60 -6.74
C ASP A 144 -12.30 23.68 -5.56
N SER A 145 -12.16 22.39 -5.82
CA SER A 145 -11.75 21.42 -4.80
C SER A 145 -10.23 21.36 -4.63
N ARG A 146 -9.79 21.21 -3.39
CA ARG A 146 -8.40 20.84 -3.09
C ARG A 146 -8.07 19.37 -3.34
N LEU A 147 -9.10 18.52 -3.53
CA LEU A 147 -8.94 17.09 -3.81
C LEU A 147 -8.77 16.89 -5.32
N GLN A 148 -7.55 17.09 -5.79
CA GLN A 148 -7.17 16.95 -7.19
C GLN A 148 -7.19 15.49 -7.63
N GLY A 149 -7.25 15.22 -8.93
CA GLY A 149 -7.26 13.84 -9.49
C GLY A 149 -6.03 13.00 -9.14
N HIS A 150 -4.93 13.67 -8.82
CA HIS A 150 -3.69 13.12 -8.26
C HIS A 150 -3.28 13.95 -7.06
N PRO A 151 -2.53 13.42 -6.08
CA PRO A 151 -2.13 14.17 -4.90
C PRO A 151 -1.39 15.45 -5.27
N SER A 152 -1.76 16.56 -4.64
CA SER A 152 -1.09 17.84 -4.83
C SER A 152 -0.75 18.49 -3.49
N MET A 153 0.55 18.60 -3.21
CA MET A 153 1.07 19.27 -2.00
C MET A 153 0.78 20.76 -1.98
N LYS A 154 0.41 21.34 -3.13
CA LYS A 154 0.03 22.77 -3.23
C LYS A 154 -1.34 23.04 -2.65
N TYR A 155 -2.26 22.10 -2.79
CA TYR A 155 -3.68 22.33 -2.48
C TYR A 155 -4.15 21.66 -1.19
N LEU A 156 -3.44 20.61 -0.72
CA LEU A 156 -3.85 19.87 0.47
C LEU A 156 -2.66 19.68 1.42
N ASP A 157 -2.73 20.34 2.56
CA ASP A 157 -1.77 20.17 3.64
C ASP A 157 -1.79 18.71 4.15
N GLY A 158 -0.61 18.14 4.39
CA GLY A 158 -0.45 16.73 4.74
C GLY A 158 -0.15 15.81 3.55
N VAL A 159 -0.29 16.32 2.31
CA VAL A 159 0.28 15.66 1.12
C VAL A 159 1.73 16.06 0.98
N ASP A 160 2.63 15.08 1.07
CA ASP A 160 4.08 15.32 1.11
C ASP A 160 4.70 15.60 -0.26
N MET A 161 4.11 15.06 -1.32
CA MET A 161 4.59 15.24 -2.70
C MET A 161 3.43 15.19 -3.68
N SER A 162 3.45 16.10 -4.65
CA SER A 162 2.59 15.99 -5.83
C SER A 162 3.06 14.85 -6.70
N THR A 163 2.18 13.88 -6.99
CA THR A 163 2.50 12.69 -7.77
C THR A 163 1.47 12.49 -8.90
N GLY A 164 1.67 11.47 -9.73
CA GLY A 164 0.80 11.16 -10.87
C GLY A 164 1.57 10.70 -12.09
N SER A 165 2.77 11.26 -12.34
CA SER A 165 3.73 10.69 -13.27
C SER A 165 4.36 9.48 -12.60
N LEU A 166 4.04 8.28 -13.09
CA LEU A 166 4.49 7.03 -12.50
C LEU A 166 6.03 6.93 -12.47
N GLY A 167 6.57 6.30 -11.45
CA GLY A 167 8.00 6.16 -11.21
C GLY A 167 8.68 7.38 -10.58
N GLN A 168 8.06 8.57 -10.58
CA GLN A 168 8.71 9.80 -10.05
C GLN A 168 8.61 9.91 -8.53
N GLY A 169 7.52 9.40 -7.93
CA GLY A 169 7.27 9.54 -6.50
C GLY A 169 8.35 8.88 -5.64
N ILE A 170 8.83 7.70 -6.03
CA ILE A 170 9.89 7.00 -5.29
C ILE A 170 11.19 7.81 -5.24
N SER A 171 11.54 8.54 -6.30
CA SER A 171 12.72 9.40 -6.32
C SER A 171 12.60 10.56 -5.33
N ALA A 172 11.41 11.17 -5.25
CA ALA A 172 11.14 12.20 -4.24
C ALA A 172 11.23 11.62 -2.81
N ALA A 173 10.67 10.42 -2.58
CA ALA A 173 10.77 9.72 -1.30
C ALA A 173 12.22 9.43 -0.90
N VAL A 174 13.06 9.02 -1.85
CA VAL A 174 14.50 8.82 -1.66
C VAL A 174 15.18 10.12 -1.24
N GLY A 175 14.84 11.23 -1.92
CA GLY A 175 15.35 12.58 -1.56
C GLY A 175 14.95 12.99 -0.14
N MET A 176 13.68 12.75 0.27
CA MET A 176 13.21 13.04 1.62
C MET A 176 13.92 12.18 2.67
N ALA A 177 14.10 10.89 2.40
CA ALA A 177 14.78 9.97 3.33
C ALA A 177 16.26 10.34 3.51
N LEU A 178 16.93 10.71 2.44
CA LEU A 178 18.31 11.22 2.50
C LEU A 178 18.38 12.54 3.25
N GLY A 179 17.45 13.47 2.97
CA GLY A 179 17.35 14.77 3.65
C GLY A 179 17.18 14.61 5.15
N ALA A 180 16.35 13.68 5.61
CA ALA A 180 16.20 13.35 7.02
C ALA A 180 17.54 12.96 7.66
N LYS A 181 18.26 12.02 7.04
CA LYS A 181 19.57 11.57 7.55
C LYS A 181 20.60 12.70 7.59
N LEU A 182 20.68 13.51 6.54
CA LEU A 182 21.62 14.64 6.49
C LEU A 182 21.32 15.73 7.54
N SER A 183 20.02 15.90 7.88
CA SER A 183 19.56 16.86 8.88
C SER A 183 19.52 16.30 10.31
N GLY A 184 19.94 15.05 10.51
CA GLY A 184 19.88 14.38 11.82
C GLY A 184 18.46 14.13 12.34
N LYS A 185 17.45 14.11 11.44
CA LYS A 185 16.06 13.82 11.78
C LYS A 185 15.77 12.32 11.69
N ASP A 186 14.85 11.84 12.52
CA ASP A 186 14.54 10.41 12.66
C ASP A 186 13.24 9.97 11.98
N PHE A 187 12.60 10.88 11.23
CA PHE A 187 11.38 10.52 10.52
C PHE A 187 11.61 9.48 9.41
N ARG A 188 10.59 8.69 9.17
CA ARG A 188 10.57 7.66 8.14
C ARG A 188 9.80 8.15 6.92
N VAL A 189 10.12 7.55 5.78
CA VAL A 189 9.44 7.83 4.50
C VAL A 189 8.87 6.54 3.94
N TYR A 190 7.58 6.57 3.62
CA TYR A 190 6.82 5.45 3.05
C TYR A 190 6.43 5.79 1.62
N ALA A 191 6.72 4.89 0.69
CA ALA A 191 6.44 5.09 -0.73
C ALA A 191 5.62 3.92 -1.30
N PRO A 192 4.27 4.03 -1.31
CA PRO A 192 3.43 3.07 -2.01
C PRO A 192 3.55 3.20 -3.54
N LEU A 193 3.92 2.09 -4.20
CA LEU A 193 4.05 1.95 -5.65
C LEU A 193 3.05 0.94 -6.19
N GLY A 194 2.76 0.99 -7.49
CA GLY A 194 2.06 -0.07 -8.21
C GLY A 194 3.05 -1.04 -8.87
N ASP A 195 2.62 -2.29 -9.07
CA ASP A 195 3.41 -3.30 -9.77
C ASP A 195 3.60 -2.97 -11.27
N GLY A 196 2.60 -2.36 -11.92
CA GLY A 196 2.77 -1.79 -13.25
C GLY A 196 3.65 -0.54 -13.25
N GLU A 197 3.64 0.27 -12.18
CA GLU A 197 4.49 1.45 -12.04
C GLU A 197 5.98 1.09 -11.99
N ILE A 198 6.35 -0.01 -11.37
CA ILE A 198 7.77 -0.41 -11.29
C ILE A 198 8.36 -0.90 -12.61
N GLN A 199 7.60 -0.89 -13.71
CA GLN A 199 8.13 -1.04 -15.06
C GLN A 199 8.92 0.21 -15.50
N GLU A 200 8.67 1.36 -14.88
CA GLU A 200 9.41 2.60 -15.14
C GLU A 200 10.88 2.49 -14.71
N GLY A 201 11.82 2.84 -15.63
CA GLY A 201 13.27 2.79 -15.36
C GLY A 201 13.69 3.63 -14.16
N GLN A 202 13.02 4.78 -13.96
CA GLN A 202 13.24 5.69 -12.82
C GLN A 202 13.10 5.02 -11.45
N VAL A 203 12.22 4.02 -11.31
CA VAL A 203 12.06 3.27 -10.06
C VAL A 203 13.36 2.54 -9.70
N TRP A 204 14.02 1.95 -10.69
CA TRP A 204 15.25 1.20 -10.51
C TRP A 204 16.46 2.10 -10.29
N GLU A 205 16.50 3.28 -10.92
CA GLU A 205 17.49 4.31 -10.60
C GLU A 205 17.39 4.76 -9.14
N ALA A 206 16.17 5.02 -8.67
CA ALA A 206 15.91 5.38 -7.27
C ALA A 206 16.28 4.22 -6.32
N ALA A 207 15.94 2.99 -6.69
CA ALA A 207 16.25 1.79 -5.89
C ALA A 207 17.77 1.59 -5.72
N MET A 208 18.52 1.70 -6.81
CA MET A 208 19.99 1.62 -6.80
C MET A 208 20.59 2.68 -5.88
N PHE A 209 20.14 3.93 -6.00
CA PHE A 209 20.64 5.03 -5.17
C PHE A 209 20.31 4.83 -3.69
N ALA A 210 19.07 4.44 -3.37
CA ALA A 210 18.63 4.23 -1.99
C ALA A 210 19.42 3.10 -1.30
N GLY A 211 19.67 1.98 -2.01
CA GLY A 211 20.50 0.88 -1.52
C GLY A 211 21.95 1.32 -1.28
N ASN A 212 22.56 2.03 -2.25
CA ASN A 212 23.92 2.56 -2.09
C ASN A 212 24.04 3.52 -0.89
N LYS A 213 23.04 4.40 -0.68
CA LYS A 213 23.02 5.35 0.43
C LYS A 213 22.54 4.73 1.76
N LYS A 214 22.18 3.45 1.76
CA LYS A 214 21.74 2.71 2.95
C LYS A 214 20.60 3.42 3.69
N LEU A 215 19.57 3.84 2.95
CA LEU A 215 18.46 4.64 3.49
C LEU A 215 17.49 3.77 4.30
N ASP A 216 17.88 3.34 5.49
CA ASP A 216 17.09 2.46 6.37
C ASP A 216 15.86 3.12 7.00
N ASN A 217 15.65 4.40 6.72
CA ASN A 217 14.43 5.15 7.02
C ASN A 217 13.45 5.22 5.83
N LEU A 218 13.73 4.54 4.73
CA LEU A 218 12.86 4.43 3.55
C LEU A 218 12.21 3.05 3.48
N VAL A 219 10.88 3.03 3.31
CA VAL A 219 10.10 1.81 3.04
C VAL A 219 9.32 2.00 1.74
N ALA A 220 9.65 1.24 0.73
CA ALA A 220 8.85 1.10 -0.49
C ALA A 220 7.81 -0.01 -0.30
N ILE A 221 6.56 0.21 -0.69
CA ILE A 221 5.49 -0.78 -0.62
C ILE A 221 4.96 -1.01 -2.03
N VAL A 222 5.20 -2.18 -2.60
CA VAL A 222 4.68 -2.53 -3.93
C VAL A 222 3.31 -3.17 -3.77
N ASP A 223 2.26 -2.48 -4.20
CA ASP A 223 0.90 -3.01 -4.33
C ASP A 223 0.86 -3.97 -5.52
N ASN A 224 1.20 -5.24 -5.25
CA ASN A 224 1.35 -6.27 -6.26
C ASN A 224 0.02 -7.01 -6.49
N ASN A 225 -0.86 -6.39 -7.25
CA ASN A 225 -2.17 -6.93 -7.64
C ASN A 225 -2.16 -7.63 -9.00
N ASN A 226 -1.03 -7.64 -9.71
CA ASN A 226 -0.79 -8.26 -11.01
C ASN A 226 -1.59 -7.66 -12.18
N LEU A 227 -2.19 -6.49 -12.02
CA LEU A 227 -3.04 -5.88 -13.06
C LEU A 227 -2.68 -4.42 -13.32
N GLN A 228 -2.54 -4.07 -14.58
CA GLN A 228 -2.46 -2.69 -15.08
C GLN A 228 -3.62 -2.39 -16.04
N ILE A 229 -3.55 -1.30 -16.82
CA ILE A 229 -4.65 -0.83 -17.67
C ILE A 229 -5.04 -1.88 -18.71
N ASP A 230 -4.04 -2.46 -19.40
CA ASP A 230 -4.22 -3.25 -20.61
C ASP A 230 -4.20 -4.76 -20.38
N GLY A 231 -4.02 -5.21 -19.14
CA GLY A 231 -3.96 -6.64 -18.82
C GLY A 231 -3.19 -6.95 -17.55
N THR A 232 -2.69 -8.17 -17.44
CA THR A 232 -1.76 -8.54 -16.38
C THR A 232 -0.41 -7.88 -16.62
N VAL A 233 0.30 -7.55 -15.53
CA VAL A 233 1.67 -6.99 -15.67
C VAL A 233 2.61 -7.97 -16.37
N GLU A 234 2.34 -9.28 -16.28
CA GLU A 234 3.13 -10.32 -16.94
C GLU A 234 2.94 -10.31 -18.47
N GLU A 235 1.68 -10.12 -18.94
CA GLU A 235 1.36 -10.08 -20.37
C GLU A 235 1.83 -8.79 -21.04
N VAL A 236 1.75 -7.65 -20.32
CA VAL A 236 2.09 -6.35 -20.90
C VAL A 236 3.60 -6.11 -20.89
N ASN A 237 4.23 -6.15 -19.72
CA ASN A 237 5.69 -6.03 -19.55
C ASN A 237 6.08 -6.50 -18.15
N SER A 238 6.48 -7.76 -18.02
CA SER A 238 6.70 -8.39 -16.71
C SER A 238 7.75 -7.68 -15.84
N PRO A 239 7.37 -7.16 -14.66
CA PRO A 239 8.34 -6.63 -13.71
C PRO A 239 9.03 -7.73 -12.88
N TYR A 240 8.60 -8.98 -13.01
CA TYR A 240 9.14 -10.09 -12.24
C TYR A 240 10.55 -10.52 -12.69
N PRO A 241 11.38 -11.11 -11.81
CA PRO A 241 11.14 -11.25 -10.36
C PRO A 241 11.37 -9.93 -9.61
N ILE A 242 10.35 -9.42 -8.91
CA ILE A 242 10.43 -8.12 -8.23
C ILE A 242 11.39 -8.18 -7.05
N LYS A 243 11.30 -9.25 -6.23
CA LYS A 243 12.12 -9.48 -5.06
C LYS A 243 13.62 -9.41 -5.41
N ASP A 244 14.05 -10.25 -6.34
CA ASP A 244 15.46 -10.40 -6.71
C ASP A 244 16.06 -9.08 -7.22
N LYS A 245 15.25 -8.27 -7.93
CA LYS A 245 15.68 -6.95 -8.43
C LYS A 245 15.97 -5.98 -7.27
N PHE A 246 15.08 -5.87 -6.28
CA PHE A 246 15.33 -5.03 -5.10
C PHE A 246 16.48 -5.57 -4.26
N GLU A 247 16.59 -6.89 -4.07
CA GLU A 247 17.71 -7.52 -3.34
C GLU A 247 19.05 -7.25 -4.03
N ALA A 248 19.10 -7.29 -5.35
CA ALA A 248 20.31 -6.97 -6.13
C ALA A 248 20.80 -5.53 -5.92
N PHE A 249 19.88 -4.58 -5.64
CA PHE A 249 20.23 -3.22 -5.24
C PHE A 249 20.51 -3.06 -3.72
N GLY A 250 20.58 -4.15 -2.97
CA GLY A 250 20.94 -4.13 -1.55
C GLY A 250 19.80 -3.79 -0.59
N TRP A 251 18.54 -3.90 -1.02
CA TRP A 251 17.38 -3.73 -0.17
C TRP A 251 17.11 -4.95 0.71
N ASN A 252 16.49 -4.72 1.86
CA ASN A 252 15.78 -5.75 2.61
C ASN A 252 14.41 -5.95 1.95
N VAL A 253 14.05 -7.18 1.57
CA VAL A 253 12.78 -7.44 0.87
C VAL A 253 11.90 -8.37 1.69
N ILE A 254 10.63 -7.99 1.84
CA ILE A 254 9.63 -8.74 2.61
C ILE A 254 8.40 -8.94 1.72
N GLU A 255 8.00 -10.19 1.51
CA GLU A 255 6.78 -10.52 0.78
C GLU A 255 5.65 -10.84 1.76
N ILE A 256 4.48 -10.21 1.55
CA ILE A 256 3.32 -10.36 2.43
C ILE A 256 2.01 -10.52 1.65
N CYS A 257 0.99 -11.04 2.33
CA CYS A 257 -0.40 -10.80 1.94
C CYS A 257 -0.79 -9.38 2.37
N GLY A 258 -1.08 -8.49 1.40
CA GLY A 258 -1.42 -7.08 1.65
C GLY A 258 -2.80 -6.87 2.27
N HIS A 259 -3.56 -7.95 2.53
CA HIS A 259 -4.86 -7.94 3.20
C HIS A 259 -4.85 -8.63 4.56
N CYS A 260 -3.66 -8.99 5.08
CA CYS A 260 -3.49 -9.65 6.38
C CYS A 260 -2.76 -8.73 7.35
N PHE A 261 -3.44 -8.19 8.35
CA PHE A 261 -2.85 -7.24 9.29
C PHE A 261 -1.72 -7.83 10.12
N ASP A 262 -1.72 -9.14 10.43
CA ASP A 262 -0.60 -9.77 11.12
C ASP A 262 0.69 -9.71 10.30
N GLN A 263 0.58 -9.94 8.99
CA GLN A 263 1.74 -9.87 8.09
C GLN A 263 2.16 -8.44 7.81
N ILE A 264 1.20 -7.52 7.68
CA ILE A 264 1.47 -6.10 7.52
C ILE A 264 2.24 -5.58 8.76
N ASP A 265 1.72 -5.84 9.97
CA ASP A 265 2.34 -5.45 11.23
C ASP A 265 3.76 -6.00 11.38
N ALA A 266 3.94 -7.30 11.13
CA ALA A 266 5.24 -7.94 11.20
C ALA A 266 6.24 -7.32 10.21
N ALA A 267 5.81 -7.03 8.98
CA ALA A 267 6.66 -6.45 7.95
C ALA A 267 7.12 -5.02 8.32
N PHE A 268 6.22 -4.17 8.80
CA PHE A 268 6.58 -2.82 9.20
C PHE A 268 7.45 -2.79 10.47
N LYS A 269 7.21 -3.68 11.44
CA LYS A 269 8.09 -3.86 12.62
C LYS A 269 9.48 -4.32 12.22
N LEU A 270 9.59 -5.27 11.29
CA LEU A 270 10.87 -5.70 10.75
C LEU A 270 11.57 -4.56 10.00
N ALA A 271 10.86 -3.79 9.19
CA ALA A 271 11.41 -2.61 8.51
C ALA A 271 11.94 -1.55 9.49
N LYS A 272 11.32 -1.37 10.66
CA LYS A 272 11.82 -0.45 11.72
C LYS A 272 13.14 -0.92 12.32
N THR A 273 13.31 -2.23 12.48
CA THR A 273 14.51 -2.81 13.09
C THR A 273 15.66 -3.03 12.09
N THR A 274 15.35 -3.07 10.79
CA THR A 274 16.36 -3.19 9.73
C THR A 274 17.24 -1.94 9.68
N LYS A 275 18.57 -2.12 9.76
CA LYS A 275 19.54 -1.02 9.72
C LYS A 275 20.47 -1.16 8.53
N GLY A 276 20.88 0.00 7.98
CA GLY A 276 21.81 0.09 6.88
C GLY A 276 21.28 -0.39 5.52
N LYS A 277 19.97 -0.64 5.40
CA LYS A 277 19.31 -1.03 4.15
C LYS A 277 17.91 -0.42 4.09
N PRO A 278 17.47 0.14 2.94
CA PRO A 278 16.06 0.42 2.71
C PRO A 278 15.25 -0.88 2.67
N THR A 279 13.95 -0.81 2.94
CA THR A 279 13.08 -1.99 2.92
C THR A 279 12.05 -1.89 1.80
N ALA A 280 11.90 -2.95 1.00
CA ALA A 280 10.82 -3.14 0.04
C ALA A 280 9.83 -4.18 0.57
N ILE A 281 8.57 -3.79 0.75
CA ILE A 281 7.47 -4.68 1.11
C ILE A 281 6.69 -4.98 -0.17
N ILE A 282 6.72 -6.22 -0.64
CA ILE A 282 5.93 -6.68 -1.78
C ILE A 282 4.62 -7.22 -1.24
N ALA A 283 3.57 -6.43 -1.33
CA ALA A 283 2.26 -6.75 -0.81
C ALA A 283 1.38 -7.37 -1.91
N LYS A 284 1.13 -8.67 -1.81
CA LYS A 284 0.17 -9.35 -2.68
C LYS A 284 -1.24 -8.90 -2.35
N THR A 285 -1.91 -8.27 -3.31
CA THR A 285 -3.24 -7.68 -3.14
C THR A 285 -4.20 -8.12 -4.22
N VAL A 286 -5.44 -7.68 -4.11
CA VAL A 286 -6.51 -7.89 -5.10
C VAL A 286 -6.97 -6.54 -5.60
N LYS A 287 -6.78 -6.25 -6.90
CA LYS A 287 -7.32 -5.04 -7.52
C LYS A 287 -8.83 -5.03 -7.40
N GLY A 288 -9.42 -3.91 -6.95
CA GLY A 288 -10.86 -3.82 -6.76
C GLY A 288 -11.39 -4.51 -5.49
N LYS A 289 -10.53 -4.80 -4.51
CA LYS A 289 -10.84 -5.56 -3.28
C LYS A 289 -12.08 -5.08 -2.56
N GLY A 290 -12.98 -6.04 -2.26
CA GLY A 290 -14.21 -5.81 -1.48
C GLY A 290 -15.43 -5.46 -2.33
N VAL A 291 -15.30 -5.38 -3.66
CA VAL A 291 -16.40 -5.16 -4.60
C VAL A 291 -16.39 -6.27 -5.65
N SER A 292 -17.40 -7.13 -5.62
CA SER A 292 -17.43 -8.39 -6.33
C SER A 292 -17.18 -8.27 -7.84
N TYR A 293 -17.78 -7.27 -8.49
CA TYR A 293 -17.64 -7.04 -9.93
C TYR A 293 -16.37 -6.25 -10.31
N MET A 294 -15.62 -5.71 -9.32
CA MET A 294 -14.34 -5.01 -9.55
C MET A 294 -13.12 -5.89 -9.28
N GLU A 295 -13.25 -6.93 -8.43
CA GLU A 295 -12.12 -7.78 -8.05
C GLU A 295 -11.50 -8.45 -9.27
N ASN A 296 -10.16 -8.26 -9.43
CA ASN A 296 -9.35 -8.81 -10.50
C ASN A 296 -9.82 -8.43 -11.93
N GLN A 297 -10.41 -7.23 -12.10
CA GLN A 297 -10.85 -6.72 -13.39
C GLN A 297 -10.03 -5.50 -13.82
N CYS A 298 -9.32 -5.58 -14.94
CA CYS A 298 -8.53 -4.48 -15.52
C CYS A 298 -9.40 -3.27 -15.86
N SER A 299 -10.63 -3.49 -16.33
CA SER A 299 -11.58 -2.44 -16.72
C SER A 299 -11.86 -1.42 -15.62
N TRP A 300 -11.69 -1.82 -14.36
CA TRP A 300 -11.87 -0.93 -13.20
C TRP A 300 -10.58 -0.20 -12.80
N HIS A 301 -9.57 -0.20 -13.65
CA HIS A 301 -8.36 0.59 -13.38
C HIS A 301 -8.70 2.08 -13.29
N GLY A 302 -9.40 2.63 -14.28
CA GLY A 302 -9.68 4.06 -14.41
C GLY A 302 -11.14 4.41 -14.74
N SER A 303 -12.08 3.52 -14.46
CA SER A 303 -13.51 3.70 -14.75
C SER A 303 -14.29 4.02 -13.49
N ALA A 304 -15.15 5.05 -13.54
CA ALA A 304 -16.08 5.34 -12.47
C ALA A 304 -17.31 4.42 -12.55
N PRO A 305 -17.87 3.93 -11.42
CA PRO A 305 -19.12 3.20 -11.42
C PRO A 305 -20.31 4.11 -11.76
N ASN A 306 -21.33 3.57 -12.43
CA ASN A 306 -22.63 4.20 -12.56
C ASN A 306 -23.42 4.11 -11.24
N ALA A 307 -24.64 4.66 -11.18
CA ALA A 307 -25.44 4.69 -9.95
C ALA A 307 -25.76 3.31 -9.40
N GLU A 308 -26.20 2.38 -10.24
CA GLU A 308 -26.54 1.00 -9.86
C GLU A 308 -25.30 0.25 -9.35
N GLN A 309 -24.18 0.36 -10.05
CA GLN A 309 -22.90 -0.22 -9.66
C GLN A 309 -22.39 0.37 -8.35
N TYR A 310 -22.54 1.69 -8.15
CA TYR A 310 -22.15 2.35 -6.91
C TYR A 310 -23.00 1.85 -5.72
N GLU A 311 -24.31 1.77 -5.88
CA GLU A 311 -25.21 1.26 -4.85
C GLU A 311 -24.89 -0.19 -4.49
N GLN A 312 -24.64 -1.07 -5.48
CA GLN A 312 -24.20 -2.44 -5.23
C GLN A 312 -22.88 -2.47 -4.45
N ALA A 313 -21.87 -1.74 -4.90
CA ALA A 313 -20.57 -1.72 -4.22
C ALA A 313 -20.68 -1.23 -2.78
N MET A 314 -21.49 -0.18 -2.54
CA MET A 314 -21.70 0.34 -1.19
C MET A 314 -22.47 -0.66 -0.31
N ALA A 315 -23.42 -1.40 -0.87
CA ALA A 315 -24.14 -2.45 -0.15
C ALA A 315 -23.18 -3.59 0.27
N GLU A 316 -22.30 -4.05 -0.63
CA GLU A 316 -21.29 -5.08 -0.33
C GLU A 316 -20.31 -4.63 0.77
N LEU A 317 -19.80 -3.40 0.68
CA LEU A 317 -18.88 -2.86 1.68
C LEU A 317 -19.55 -2.61 3.03
N ASN A 318 -20.82 -2.18 3.05
CA ASN A 318 -21.60 -1.99 4.28
C ASN A 318 -21.92 -3.34 4.95
N ALA A 319 -22.25 -4.37 4.17
CA ALA A 319 -22.48 -5.72 4.70
C ALA A 319 -21.21 -6.26 5.38
N ALA A 320 -20.05 -6.12 4.73
CA ALA A 320 -18.79 -6.54 5.32
C ALA A 320 -18.42 -5.76 6.59
N LEU A 321 -18.77 -4.47 6.69
CA LEU A 321 -18.60 -3.69 7.92
C LEU A 321 -19.53 -4.18 9.03
N ALA A 322 -20.79 -4.45 8.72
CA ALA A 322 -21.76 -4.95 9.71
C ALA A 322 -21.36 -6.32 10.28
N GLU A 323 -20.79 -7.20 9.46
CA GLU A 323 -20.24 -8.49 9.92
C GLU A 323 -19.06 -8.31 10.89
N LEU A 324 -18.29 -7.24 10.74
CA LEU A 324 -17.20 -6.93 11.68
C LEU A 324 -17.72 -6.39 13.01
N GLU A 325 -18.85 -5.70 13.04
CA GLU A 325 -19.43 -5.11 14.24
C GLU A 325 -20.21 -6.14 15.08
N ALA A 326 -20.68 -7.21 14.43
CA ALA A 326 -21.38 -8.32 15.08
C ALA A 326 -20.41 -9.24 15.84
#